data_47bfa4c4d2d1183b9f0859c974588d5e
#
_entry.id   47bfa4c4d2d1183b9f0859c974588d5e
#
_cell.length_a   1.000
_cell.length_b   1.000
_cell.length_c   1.000
_cell.angle_alpha   90.00
_cell.angle_beta   90.00
_cell.angle_gamma   90.00
#
_symmetry.space_group_name_H-M   'P 1'
#
loop_
_entity.id
_entity.type
_entity.pdbx_description
1 polymer ?
#
loop_
_entity_poly.entity_id
_entity_poly.type
_entity_poly.pdbx_seq_one_letter_code
_entity_poly.pdbx_strand_id
1 'polypeptide(L)'
;DIYLYIFENDKVNVEEMWKNIENIRKQDVEAEQSSVQKYWIKYVKEHINIELKEENSDYNKKFNQIYKRSILLFPLLTNKETGGVAAAVEVDENLTQCGRYGYCWPRDAVFITRAFDKLKMNKETEKFYKVFCKNTQSRNGMWEQRFYTDGRLAPCWGYQIDETAGVVYGVYEHYKVTKDKKFLKDMLKMCENAVKFLCIYMDNILGLHDDSDIVKNEIEKTYHTENRNKLPVSYDLWEM
;
A
#
# COMPACT_ATOMS: atom_id res chain seq x y z
N ASP A 1 22.54 15.58 -26.70
CA ASP A 1 21.44 15.37 -25.73
C ASP A 1 20.80 14.02 -26.00
N ILE A 2 20.49 13.28 -24.91
CA ILE A 2 19.81 11.99 -25.00
C ILE A 2 18.46 12.16 -24.29
N TYR A 3 17.38 11.82 -24.98
CA TYR A 3 16.02 11.86 -24.45
C TYR A 3 15.49 10.43 -24.33
N LEU A 4 15.03 10.05 -23.15
CA LEU A 4 14.35 8.79 -22.90
C LEU A 4 12.86 9.06 -22.74
N TYR A 5 12.03 8.46 -23.59
CA TYR A 5 10.58 8.54 -23.48
C TYR A 5 10.04 7.18 -23.05
N ILE A 6 9.30 7.15 -21.94
CA ILE A 6 8.71 5.94 -21.39
C ILE A 6 7.20 5.99 -21.65
N PHE A 7 6.69 4.93 -22.26
CA PHE A 7 5.26 4.78 -22.55
C PHE A 7 4.59 3.88 -21.52
N GLU A 8 3.43 4.29 -21.02
CA GLU A 8 2.62 3.49 -20.11
C GLU A 8 1.63 2.55 -20.84
N ASN A 9 1.47 2.72 -22.15
CA ASN A 9 0.49 1.98 -22.95
C ASN A 9 1.11 1.36 -24.20
N ASP A 10 0.54 0.24 -24.66
CA ASP A 10 0.91 -0.44 -25.90
C ASP A 10 0.60 0.37 -27.19
N LYS A 11 -0.10 1.49 -27.05
CA LYS A 11 -0.44 2.39 -28.16
C LYS A 11 0.44 3.62 -28.14
N VAL A 12 1.53 3.56 -28.90
CA VAL A 12 2.44 4.69 -29.10
C VAL A 12 1.86 5.65 -30.12
N ASN A 13 1.53 6.87 -29.69
CA ASN A 13 1.25 7.98 -30.61
C ASN A 13 2.56 8.71 -30.94
N VAL A 14 3.13 8.38 -32.08
CA VAL A 14 4.42 8.90 -32.52
C VAL A 14 4.41 10.43 -32.72
N GLU A 15 3.30 10.99 -33.20
CA GLU A 15 3.18 12.45 -33.41
C GLU A 15 3.15 13.20 -32.08
N GLU A 16 2.40 12.68 -31.11
CA GLU A 16 2.36 13.23 -29.76
C GLU A 16 3.72 13.13 -29.06
N MET A 17 4.40 12.01 -29.23
CA MET A 17 5.76 11.80 -28.74
C MET A 17 6.71 12.88 -29.27
N TRP A 18 6.74 13.10 -30.58
CA TRP A 18 7.61 14.11 -31.19
C TRP A 18 7.29 15.51 -30.70
N LYS A 19 6.03 15.86 -30.59
CA LYS A 19 5.58 17.14 -30.04
C LYS A 19 6.07 17.35 -28.61
N ASN A 20 5.99 16.30 -27.78
CA ASN A 20 6.47 16.35 -26.39
C ASN A 20 8.00 16.49 -26.33
N ILE A 21 8.74 15.77 -27.17
CA ILE A 21 10.20 15.90 -27.27
C ILE A 21 10.59 17.33 -27.68
N GLU A 22 9.92 17.91 -28.68
CA GLU A 22 10.19 19.29 -29.10
C GLU A 22 9.87 20.31 -27.99
N ASN A 23 8.81 20.09 -27.22
CA ASN A 23 8.49 20.95 -26.09
C ASN A 23 9.56 20.85 -24.97
N ILE A 24 10.02 19.63 -24.67
CA ILE A 24 11.09 19.41 -23.68
C ILE A 24 12.39 20.09 -24.14
N ARG A 25 12.73 19.99 -25.41
CA ARG A 25 13.94 20.63 -25.96
C ARG A 25 13.93 22.16 -25.85
N LYS A 26 12.78 22.78 -25.74
CA LYS A 26 12.64 24.26 -25.59
C LYS A 26 12.69 24.69 -24.13
N GLN A 27 12.63 23.75 -23.18
CA GLN A 27 12.67 24.07 -21.76
C GLN A 27 14.08 24.47 -21.31
N ASP A 28 14.15 25.41 -20.40
CA ASP A 28 15.38 25.74 -19.70
C ASP A 28 15.63 24.69 -18.61
N VAL A 29 16.60 23.81 -18.82
CA VAL A 29 16.93 22.69 -17.93
C VAL A 29 17.31 23.18 -16.53
N GLU A 30 18.00 24.31 -16.40
CA GLU A 30 18.40 24.86 -15.09
C GLU A 30 17.19 25.40 -14.33
N ALA A 31 16.28 26.07 -15.04
CA ALA A 31 15.02 26.55 -14.46
C ALA A 31 14.15 25.37 -14.00
N GLU A 32 14.02 24.31 -14.80
CA GLU A 32 13.29 23.09 -14.45
C GLU A 32 13.92 22.37 -13.24
N GLN A 33 15.23 22.20 -13.22
CA GLN A 33 15.94 21.62 -12.10
C GLN A 33 15.69 22.41 -10.80
N SER A 34 15.79 23.74 -10.89
CA SER A 34 15.50 24.63 -9.76
C SER A 34 14.04 24.50 -9.27
N SER A 35 13.10 24.38 -10.21
CA SER A 35 11.69 24.20 -9.91
C SER A 35 11.44 22.89 -9.16
N VAL A 36 11.97 21.78 -9.65
CA VAL A 36 11.87 20.45 -9.03
C VAL A 36 12.51 20.47 -7.64
N GLN A 37 13.68 21.07 -7.48
CA GLN A 37 14.34 21.19 -6.18
C GLN A 37 13.49 21.98 -5.18
N LYS A 38 12.93 23.12 -5.60
CA LYS A 38 12.04 23.94 -4.75
C LYS A 38 10.78 23.18 -4.34
N TYR A 39 10.20 22.40 -5.28
CA TYR A 39 9.05 21.56 -4.99
C TYR A 39 9.36 20.55 -3.88
N TRP A 40 10.44 19.79 -3.98
CA TRP A 40 10.78 18.77 -2.98
C TRP A 40 11.18 19.37 -1.63
N ILE A 41 11.88 20.51 -1.61
CA ILE A 41 12.19 21.24 -0.38
C ILE A 41 10.89 21.67 0.32
N LYS A 42 9.95 22.23 -0.43
CA LYS A 42 8.64 22.63 0.08
C LYS A 42 7.88 21.42 0.61
N TYR A 43 7.83 20.34 -0.16
CA TYR A 43 7.15 19.09 0.21
C TYR A 43 7.65 18.56 1.56
N VAL A 44 8.97 18.47 1.75
CA VAL A 44 9.53 18.01 3.03
C VAL A 44 9.14 18.95 4.17
N LYS A 45 9.22 20.29 3.96
CA LYS A 45 8.86 21.28 4.98
C LYS A 45 7.39 21.19 5.42
N GLU A 46 6.49 20.84 4.51
CA GLU A 46 5.06 20.71 4.82
C GLU A 46 4.74 19.47 5.65
N HIS A 47 5.53 18.42 5.50
CA HIS A 47 5.26 17.13 6.13
C HIS A 47 6.19 16.77 7.30
N ILE A 48 7.33 17.47 7.44
CA ILE A 48 8.23 17.21 8.57
C ILE A 48 7.58 17.68 9.88
N ASN A 49 7.51 16.78 10.87
CA ASN A 49 6.91 17.07 12.17
C ASN A 49 7.83 16.74 13.35
N ILE A 50 9.00 16.16 13.07
CA ILE A 50 10.04 15.86 14.05
C ILE A 50 11.38 16.35 13.51
N GLU A 51 12.13 17.10 14.30
CA GLU A 51 13.50 17.49 14.01
C GLU A 51 14.30 17.54 15.31
N LEU A 52 15.36 16.76 15.35
CA LEU A 52 16.26 16.71 16.50
C LEU A 52 17.31 17.80 16.38
N LYS A 53 17.67 18.42 17.52
CA LYS A 53 18.73 19.43 17.56
C LYS A 53 20.07 18.79 17.19
N GLU A 54 20.74 19.32 16.18
CA GLU A 54 21.97 18.75 15.62
C GLU A 54 23.25 19.18 16.37
N GLU A 55 23.14 20.21 17.19
CA GLU A 55 24.28 20.93 17.79
C GLU A 55 25.26 20.06 18.60
N ASN A 56 24.86 18.85 19.00
CA ASN A 56 25.66 18.00 19.88
C ASN A 56 25.73 16.52 19.51
N SER A 57 25.28 16.09 18.31
CA SER A 57 25.25 14.67 18.01
C SER A 57 25.20 14.33 16.51
N ASP A 58 26.18 13.61 16.02
CA ASP A 58 26.15 12.99 14.69
C ASP A 58 24.95 12.06 14.50
N TYR A 59 24.46 11.46 15.58
CA TYR A 59 23.24 10.65 15.58
C TYR A 59 22.02 11.49 15.20
N ASN A 60 21.82 12.65 15.81
CA ASN A 60 20.69 13.52 15.52
C ASN A 60 20.72 14.00 14.07
N LYS A 61 21.90 14.31 13.56
CA LYS A 61 22.09 14.68 12.14
C LYS A 61 21.70 13.55 11.21
N LYS A 62 22.19 12.33 11.47
CA LYS A 62 21.82 11.13 10.70
C LYS A 62 20.32 10.83 10.78
N PHE A 63 19.73 10.92 11.98
CA PHE A 63 18.30 10.74 12.17
C PHE A 63 17.51 11.72 11.30
N ASN A 64 17.79 13.01 11.35
CA ASN A 64 17.10 14.02 10.57
C ASN A 64 17.24 13.77 9.07
N GLN A 65 18.41 13.34 8.60
CA GLN A 65 18.65 13.01 7.19
C GLN A 65 17.80 11.80 6.74
N ILE A 66 17.80 10.71 7.52
CA ILE A 66 17.02 9.50 7.22
C ILE A 66 15.54 9.83 7.24
N TYR A 67 15.09 10.60 8.23
CA TYR A 67 13.69 10.98 8.36
C TYR A 67 13.20 11.82 7.18
N LYS A 68 13.97 12.85 6.77
CA LYS A 68 13.68 13.65 5.57
C LYS A 68 13.66 12.79 4.31
N ARG A 69 14.59 11.85 4.18
CA ARG A 69 14.64 10.91 3.04
C ARG A 69 13.44 9.97 3.02
N SER A 70 12.99 9.49 4.17
CA SER A 70 11.78 8.64 4.27
C SER A 70 10.52 9.39 3.82
N ILE A 71 10.38 10.67 4.19
CA ILE A 71 9.27 11.51 3.71
C ILE A 71 9.28 11.63 2.17
N LEU A 72 10.47 11.79 1.57
CA LEU A 72 10.62 11.89 0.11
C LEU A 72 10.32 10.57 -0.60
N LEU A 73 10.52 9.43 0.07
CA LEU A 73 10.31 8.12 -0.53
C LEU A 73 8.81 7.81 -0.71
N PHE A 74 7.96 8.24 0.21
CA PHE A 74 6.54 7.93 0.19
C PHE A 74 5.82 8.29 -1.12
N PRO A 75 5.92 9.52 -1.66
CA PRO A 75 5.25 9.85 -2.92
C PRO A 75 5.85 9.12 -4.14
N LEU A 76 7.10 8.65 -4.04
CA LEU A 76 7.74 7.89 -5.12
C LEU A 76 7.25 6.44 -5.17
N LEU A 77 6.80 5.89 -4.04
CA LEU A 77 6.25 4.54 -3.95
C LEU A 77 4.72 4.49 -4.09
N THR A 78 4.07 5.65 -4.11
CA THR A 78 2.61 5.74 -4.14
C THR A 78 2.10 6.04 -5.53
N ASN A 79 1.21 5.22 -6.05
CA ASN A 79 0.52 5.49 -7.29
C ASN A 79 -0.43 6.69 -7.10
N LYS A 80 -0.23 7.73 -7.91
CA LYS A 80 -1.00 8.99 -7.79
C LYS A 80 -2.48 8.84 -8.13
N GLU A 81 -2.83 7.89 -8.99
CA GLU A 81 -4.22 7.68 -9.44
C GLU A 81 -5.02 6.86 -8.42
N THR A 82 -4.42 5.80 -7.91
CA THR A 82 -5.13 4.83 -7.06
C THR A 82 -4.87 5.02 -5.57
N GLY A 83 -3.70 5.52 -5.19
CA GLY A 83 -3.21 5.52 -3.82
C GLY A 83 -2.57 4.20 -3.40
N GLY A 84 -2.47 3.21 -4.29
CA GLY A 84 -1.74 1.96 -4.01
C GLY A 84 -0.26 2.23 -3.76
N VAL A 85 0.31 1.59 -2.73
CA VAL A 85 1.70 1.84 -2.30
C VAL A 85 2.52 0.57 -2.48
N ALA A 86 3.64 0.68 -3.21
CA ALA A 86 4.59 -0.42 -3.32
C ALA A 86 5.30 -0.64 -1.97
N ALA A 87 5.43 -1.90 -1.55
CA ALA A 87 6.09 -2.25 -0.30
C ALA A 87 7.59 -1.90 -0.32
N ALA A 88 8.24 -2.03 -1.47
CA ALA A 88 9.61 -1.57 -1.71
C ALA A 88 9.87 -1.32 -3.19
N VAL A 89 11.00 -0.69 -3.51
CA VAL A 89 11.45 -0.45 -4.89
C VAL A 89 12.26 -1.61 -5.45
N GLU A 90 12.78 -2.47 -4.58
CA GLU A 90 13.65 -3.57 -4.98
C GLU A 90 12.84 -4.65 -5.71
N VAL A 91 13.35 -5.01 -6.87
CA VAL A 91 12.90 -6.17 -7.64
C VAL A 91 14.14 -6.98 -7.98
N ASP A 92 14.34 -8.09 -7.28
CA ASP A 92 15.35 -9.08 -7.63
C ASP A 92 14.68 -10.23 -8.39
N GLU A 93 14.81 -10.22 -9.69
CA GLU A 93 14.18 -11.22 -10.55
C GLU A 93 14.73 -12.63 -10.33
N ASN A 94 15.97 -12.71 -9.88
CA ASN A 94 16.62 -14.00 -9.59
C ASN A 94 16.34 -14.51 -8.17
N LEU A 95 15.72 -13.70 -7.31
CA LEU A 95 15.41 -14.02 -5.92
C LEU A 95 16.64 -14.43 -5.09
N THR A 96 17.81 -13.85 -5.41
CA THR A 96 19.07 -14.19 -4.77
C THR A 96 19.38 -13.33 -3.54
N GLN A 97 18.87 -12.12 -3.50
CA GLN A 97 19.16 -11.14 -2.44
C GLN A 97 17.88 -10.61 -1.79
N CYS A 98 16.80 -10.45 -2.54
CA CYS A 98 15.51 -10.01 -2.01
C CYS A 98 14.36 -10.64 -2.79
N GLY A 99 13.14 -10.48 -2.29
CA GLY A 99 11.93 -10.88 -2.99
C GLY A 99 11.49 -9.85 -4.04
N ARG A 100 10.36 -10.10 -4.65
CA ARG A 100 9.71 -9.16 -5.59
C ARG A 100 8.77 -8.24 -4.82
N TYR A 101 9.28 -7.15 -4.25
CA TYR A 101 8.52 -6.26 -3.36
C TYR A 101 7.92 -5.04 -4.06
N GLY A 102 8.02 -4.92 -5.38
CA GLY A 102 7.42 -3.84 -6.16
C GLY A 102 5.88 -3.91 -6.28
N TYR A 103 5.21 -4.61 -5.37
CA TYR A 103 3.77 -4.77 -5.30
C TYR A 103 3.18 -4.06 -4.08
N CYS A 104 1.86 -3.89 -4.09
CA CYS A 104 1.09 -3.40 -2.96
C CYS A 104 0.46 -4.58 -2.22
N TRP A 105 0.90 -4.83 -1.00
CA TRP A 105 0.20 -5.64 -0.02
C TRP A 105 -0.70 -4.72 0.80
N PRO A 106 -2.01 -4.95 0.86
CA PRO A 106 -2.90 -4.14 1.69
C PRO A 106 -2.45 -4.00 3.14
N ARG A 107 -1.95 -5.06 3.75
CA ARG A 107 -1.35 -5.06 5.10
C ARG A 107 -0.22 -4.05 5.24
N ASP A 108 0.78 -4.12 4.35
CA ASP A 108 1.93 -3.20 4.36
C ASP A 108 1.49 -1.76 4.15
N ALA A 109 0.59 -1.54 3.19
CA ALA A 109 0.04 -0.23 2.89
C ALA A 109 -0.70 0.38 4.09
N VAL A 110 -1.37 -0.41 4.92
CA VAL A 110 -2.01 0.06 6.16
C VAL A 110 -0.99 0.66 7.13
N PHE A 111 0.18 0.05 7.30
CA PHE A 111 1.24 0.63 8.13
C PHE A 111 1.79 1.92 7.54
N ILE A 112 1.94 1.97 6.22
CA ILE A 112 2.40 3.17 5.50
C ILE A 112 1.37 4.30 5.61
N THR A 113 0.08 4.02 5.44
CA THR A 113 -0.98 5.04 5.57
C THR A 113 -1.08 5.60 6.98
N ARG A 114 -0.77 4.82 8.02
CA ARG A 114 -0.63 5.34 9.39
C ARG A 114 0.53 6.33 9.53
N ALA A 115 1.64 6.11 8.80
CA ALA A 115 2.71 7.08 8.73
C ALA A 115 2.28 8.34 7.98
N PHE A 116 1.54 8.19 6.87
CA PHE A 116 0.94 9.32 6.15
C PHE A 116 0.09 10.21 7.06
N ASP A 117 -0.79 9.63 7.84
CA ASP A 117 -1.63 10.37 8.79
C ASP A 117 -0.82 11.16 9.82
N LYS A 118 0.25 10.56 10.34
CA LYS A 118 1.17 11.25 11.25
C LYS A 118 1.91 12.41 10.58
N LEU A 119 2.15 12.31 9.29
CA LEU A 119 2.80 13.34 8.46
C LEU A 119 1.79 14.35 7.87
N LYS A 120 0.51 14.27 8.26
CA LYS A 120 -0.59 15.10 7.72
C LYS A 120 -0.84 14.90 6.21
N MET A 121 -0.49 13.73 5.69
CA MET A 121 -0.74 13.29 4.32
C MET A 121 -2.09 12.55 4.24
N ASN A 122 -3.13 13.12 4.85
CA ASN A 122 -4.43 12.44 4.99
C ASN A 122 -5.13 12.19 3.65
N LYS A 123 -4.84 13.00 2.63
CA LYS A 123 -5.40 12.82 1.28
C LYS A 123 -4.87 11.57 0.61
N GLU A 124 -3.61 11.25 0.81
CA GLU A 124 -2.96 10.03 0.33
C GLU A 124 -3.57 8.81 1.00
N THR A 125 -3.73 8.85 2.32
CA THR A 125 -4.43 7.82 3.10
C THR A 125 -5.86 7.62 2.61
N GLU A 126 -6.63 8.69 2.45
CA GLU A 126 -7.99 8.62 1.94
C GLU A 126 -8.08 8.02 0.54
N LYS A 127 -7.14 8.38 -0.34
CA LYS A 127 -7.09 7.83 -1.70
C LYS A 127 -6.86 6.33 -1.68
N PHE A 128 -5.94 5.84 -0.85
CA PHE A 128 -5.72 4.41 -0.68
C PHE A 128 -7.02 3.69 -0.29
N TYR A 129 -7.75 4.15 0.72
CA TYR A 129 -8.99 3.47 1.13
C TYR A 129 -10.15 3.68 0.15
N LYS A 130 -10.35 4.93 -0.31
CA LYS A 130 -11.51 5.30 -1.15
C LYS A 130 -11.39 4.83 -2.59
N VAL A 131 -10.18 4.67 -3.11
CA VAL A 131 -9.94 4.28 -4.51
C VAL A 131 -9.34 2.88 -4.56
N PHE A 132 -8.12 2.70 -4.06
CA PHE A 132 -7.43 1.42 -4.18
C PHE A 132 -8.21 0.30 -3.48
N CYS A 133 -8.48 0.41 -2.18
CA CYS A 133 -9.15 -0.66 -1.44
C CYS A 133 -10.55 -0.96 -1.97
N LYS A 134 -11.35 0.06 -2.30
CA LYS A 134 -12.69 -0.17 -2.87
C LYS A 134 -12.66 -0.90 -4.21
N ASN A 135 -11.71 -0.56 -5.08
CA ASN A 135 -11.64 -1.13 -6.42
C ASN A 135 -11.01 -2.53 -6.42
N THR A 136 -10.23 -2.87 -5.40
CA THR A 136 -9.54 -4.16 -5.30
C THR A 136 -10.23 -5.15 -4.37
N GLN A 137 -11.23 -4.71 -3.58
CA GLN A 137 -12.03 -5.63 -2.78
C GLN A 137 -12.77 -6.62 -3.68
N SER A 138 -12.58 -7.91 -3.44
CA SER A 138 -13.29 -8.97 -4.15
C SER A 138 -14.79 -9.02 -3.78
N ARG A 139 -15.59 -9.69 -4.59
CA ARG A 139 -17.05 -9.77 -4.39
C ARG A 139 -17.47 -10.41 -3.06
N ASN A 140 -16.65 -11.30 -2.53
CA ASN A 140 -16.88 -11.95 -1.24
C ASN A 140 -16.43 -11.09 -0.03
N GLY A 141 -15.78 -9.95 -0.29
CA GLY A 141 -15.36 -8.99 0.75
C GLY A 141 -13.89 -9.07 1.16
N MET A 142 -13.12 -10.03 0.66
CA MET A 142 -11.69 -10.16 0.97
C MET A 142 -10.81 -9.26 0.09
N TRP A 143 -9.55 -9.12 0.47
CA TRP A 143 -8.47 -8.72 -0.40
C TRP A 143 -7.52 -9.89 -0.62
N GLU A 144 -7.05 -10.00 -1.87
CA GLU A 144 -6.00 -10.94 -2.23
C GLU A 144 -4.67 -10.51 -1.62
N GLN A 145 -3.70 -11.44 -1.61
CA GLN A 145 -2.39 -11.23 -1.00
C GLN A 145 -1.71 -9.94 -1.46
N ARG A 146 -1.71 -9.66 -2.78
CA ARG A 146 -1.02 -8.49 -3.33
C ARG A 146 -1.54 -8.07 -4.69
N PHE A 147 -1.28 -6.81 -5.01
CA PHE A 147 -1.70 -6.15 -6.22
C PHE A 147 -0.53 -5.36 -6.84
N TYR A 148 -0.63 -5.05 -8.12
CA TYR A 148 0.10 -3.92 -8.66
C TYR A 148 -0.44 -2.63 -8.03
N THR A 149 0.37 -1.58 -7.99
CA THR A 149 -0.05 -0.30 -7.36
C THR A 149 -1.21 0.38 -8.11
N ASP A 150 -1.48 -0.01 -9.35
CA ASP A 150 -2.64 0.44 -10.13
C ASP A 150 -3.94 -0.33 -9.81
N GLY A 151 -3.88 -1.33 -8.92
CA GLY A 151 -5.03 -2.13 -8.50
C GLY A 151 -5.24 -3.43 -9.28
N ARG A 152 -4.45 -3.72 -10.32
CA ARG A 152 -4.48 -5.04 -10.98
C ARG A 152 -3.97 -6.10 -10.02
N LEU A 153 -4.60 -7.28 -10.07
CA LEU A 153 -4.15 -8.42 -9.26
C LEU A 153 -2.73 -8.84 -9.70
N ALA A 154 -1.82 -8.94 -8.73
CA ALA A 154 -0.49 -9.47 -8.95
C ALA A 154 -0.47 -11.00 -8.74
N PRO A 155 0.55 -11.72 -9.20
CA PRO A 155 0.67 -13.16 -8.93
C PRO A 155 0.64 -13.44 -7.43
N CYS A 156 -0.32 -14.24 -6.98
CA CYS A 156 -0.51 -14.66 -5.59
C CYS A 156 -0.33 -16.17 -5.48
N TRP A 157 0.09 -16.65 -4.31
CA TRP A 157 0.28 -18.07 -4.06
C TRP A 157 -0.47 -18.61 -2.84
N GLY A 158 -1.14 -17.74 -2.12
CA GLY A 158 -1.93 -18.14 -0.95
C GLY A 158 -2.77 -17.00 -0.42
N TYR A 159 -3.79 -17.36 0.37
CA TYR A 159 -4.63 -16.38 1.04
C TYR A 159 -3.95 -15.92 2.33
N GLN A 160 -3.96 -14.62 2.56
CA GLN A 160 -3.45 -14.00 3.78
C GLN A 160 -4.59 -13.24 4.47
N ILE A 161 -5.02 -13.73 5.63
CA ILE A 161 -6.19 -13.20 6.35
C ILE A 161 -5.95 -11.77 6.86
N ASP A 162 -4.72 -11.47 7.19
CA ASP A 162 -4.28 -10.17 7.69
C ASP A 162 -4.37 -9.05 6.65
N GLU A 163 -4.33 -9.38 5.36
CA GLU A 163 -4.60 -8.42 4.28
C GLU A 163 -6.01 -7.85 4.40
N THR A 164 -6.98 -8.72 4.67
CA THR A 164 -8.38 -8.31 4.83
C THR A 164 -8.63 -7.62 6.17
N ALA A 165 -8.14 -8.19 7.26
CA ALA A 165 -8.31 -7.63 8.60
C ALA A 165 -7.56 -6.29 8.74
N GLY A 166 -6.37 -6.18 8.15
CA GLY A 166 -5.54 -4.97 8.16
C GLY A 166 -6.25 -3.77 7.55
N VAL A 167 -6.96 -3.92 6.43
CA VAL A 167 -7.69 -2.80 5.81
C VAL A 167 -8.77 -2.26 6.74
N VAL A 168 -9.55 -3.13 7.40
CA VAL A 168 -10.58 -2.71 8.37
C VAL A 168 -9.95 -1.94 9.53
N TYR A 169 -8.85 -2.48 10.07
CA TYR A 169 -8.09 -1.83 11.13
C TYR A 169 -7.56 -0.47 10.69
N GLY A 170 -7.01 -0.37 9.49
CA GLY A 170 -6.46 0.87 8.96
C GLY A 170 -7.50 1.96 8.74
N VAL A 171 -8.71 1.64 8.28
CA VAL A 171 -9.85 2.57 8.20
C VAL A 171 -10.16 3.15 9.59
N TYR A 172 -10.17 2.32 10.62
CA TYR A 172 -10.38 2.78 11.99
C TYR A 172 -9.25 3.68 12.49
N GLU A 173 -7.99 3.33 12.23
CA GLU A 173 -6.83 4.15 12.62
C GLU A 173 -6.87 5.52 11.96
N HIS A 174 -7.18 5.60 10.67
CA HIS A 174 -7.36 6.88 9.97
C HIS A 174 -8.49 7.72 10.59
N TYR A 175 -9.64 7.11 10.87
CA TYR A 175 -10.73 7.78 11.56
C TYR A 175 -10.32 8.29 12.95
N LYS A 176 -9.52 7.53 13.70
CA LYS A 176 -9.02 7.99 15.01
C LYS A 176 -8.23 9.29 14.93
N VAL A 177 -7.46 9.46 13.87
CA VAL A 177 -6.65 10.67 13.64
C VAL A 177 -7.50 11.82 13.13
N THR A 178 -8.31 11.59 12.11
CA THR A 178 -9.03 12.66 11.38
C THR A 178 -10.36 13.03 12.03
N LYS A 179 -11.00 12.09 12.75
CA LYS A 179 -12.39 12.21 13.24
C LYS A 179 -13.41 12.49 12.12
N ASP A 180 -13.06 12.20 10.86
CA ASP A 180 -13.94 12.41 9.71
C ASP A 180 -15.02 11.32 9.66
N LYS A 181 -16.21 11.71 10.11
CA LYS A 181 -17.40 10.83 10.09
C LYS A 181 -17.90 10.55 8.66
N LYS A 182 -17.64 11.46 7.71
CA LYS A 182 -18.02 11.26 6.32
C LYS A 182 -17.15 10.16 5.71
N PHE A 183 -15.85 10.23 5.90
CA PHE A 183 -14.93 9.16 5.50
C PHE A 183 -15.37 7.81 6.08
N LEU A 184 -15.63 7.75 7.40
CA LEU A 184 -16.06 6.51 8.06
C LEU A 184 -17.34 5.95 7.44
N LYS A 185 -18.33 6.80 7.18
CA LYS A 185 -19.59 6.41 6.52
C LYS A 185 -19.34 5.88 5.11
N ASP A 186 -18.46 6.53 4.35
CA ASP A 186 -18.11 6.12 2.98
C ASP A 186 -17.40 4.77 2.93
N MET A 187 -16.67 4.39 4.01
CA MET A 187 -15.96 3.11 4.12
C MET A 187 -16.78 1.99 4.76
N LEU A 188 -17.91 2.32 5.39
CA LEU A 188 -18.67 1.37 6.20
C LEU A 188 -19.02 0.10 5.44
N LYS A 189 -19.57 0.23 4.22
CA LYS A 189 -19.99 -0.94 3.43
C LYS A 189 -18.83 -1.86 3.05
N MET A 190 -17.68 -1.28 2.73
CA MET A 190 -16.46 -2.03 2.45
C MET A 190 -15.99 -2.80 3.68
N CYS A 191 -15.99 -2.17 4.85
CA CYS A 191 -15.62 -2.81 6.11
C CYS A 191 -16.62 -3.90 6.52
N GLU A 192 -17.94 -3.67 6.36
CA GLU A 192 -18.97 -4.69 6.62
C GLU A 192 -18.77 -5.93 5.76
N ASN A 193 -18.48 -5.77 4.47
CA ASN A 193 -18.21 -6.90 3.58
C ASN A 193 -16.97 -7.68 4.04
N ALA A 194 -15.90 -6.98 4.43
CA ALA A 194 -14.68 -7.60 4.92
C ALA A 194 -14.91 -8.39 6.23
N VAL A 195 -15.59 -7.77 7.21
CA VAL A 195 -15.90 -8.44 8.47
C VAL A 195 -16.81 -9.66 8.25
N LYS A 196 -17.81 -9.53 7.36
CA LYS A 196 -18.66 -10.67 7.00
C LYS A 196 -17.86 -11.83 6.41
N PHE A 197 -16.94 -11.52 5.50
CA PHE A 197 -16.04 -12.53 4.95
C PHE A 197 -15.20 -13.20 6.04
N LEU A 198 -14.58 -12.44 6.92
CA LEU A 198 -13.76 -12.97 8.01
C LEU A 198 -14.57 -13.89 8.94
N CYS A 199 -15.81 -13.52 9.28
CA CYS A 199 -16.69 -14.36 10.10
C CYS A 199 -17.04 -15.68 9.38
N ILE A 200 -17.44 -15.62 8.10
CA ILE A 200 -17.75 -16.82 7.30
C ILE A 200 -16.51 -17.71 7.15
N TYR A 201 -15.35 -17.11 6.93
CA TYR A 201 -14.10 -17.83 6.79
C TYR A 201 -13.75 -18.57 8.09
N MET A 202 -13.89 -17.93 9.23
CA MET A 202 -13.72 -18.57 10.53
C MET A 202 -14.72 -19.71 10.74
N ASP A 203 -16.01 -19.47 10.47
CA ASP A 203 -17.07 -20.47 10.65
C ASP A 203 -16.85 -21.71 9.78
N ASN A 204 -16.47 -21.53 8.51
CA ASN A 204 -16.16 -22.62 7.61
C ASN A 204 -14.96 -23.46 8.09
N ILE A 205 -13.89 -22.77 8.49
CA ILE A 205 -12.69 -23.45 9.01
C ILE A 205 -12.97 -24.16 10.33
N LEU A 206 -13.84 -23.64 11.16
CA LEU A 206 -14.28 -24.32 12.38
C LEU A 206 -15.29 -25.46 12.11
N GLY A 207 -15.63 -25.74 10.84
CA GLY A 207 -16.57 -26.78 10.47
C GLY A 207 -18.01 -26.46 10.77
N LEU A 208 -18.34 -25.18 10.97
CA LEU A 208 -19.70 -24.76 11.37
C LEU A 208 -20.64 -24.64 10.16
N HIS A 209 -20.09 -24.53 8.93
CA HIS A 209 -20.89 -24.30 7.71
C HIS A 209 -20.38 -25.04 6.45
N ASP A 210 -19.41 -25.94 6.54
CA ASP A 210 -18.86 -26.57 5.35
C ASP A 210 -19.05 -28.09 5.31
N ASP A 211 -19.55 -28.56 4.15
CA ASP A 211 -19.68 -29.96 3.80
C ASP A 211 -18.49 -30.50 3.00
N SER A 212 -17.44 -29.70 2.75
CA SER A 212 -16.28 -30.16 2.00
C SER A 212 -15.29 -30.92 2.87
N ASP A 213 -15.12 -32.21 2.60
CA ASP A 213 -14.22 -33.10 3.33
C ASP A 213 -12.73 -32.70 3.22
N ILE A 214 -12.35 -31.93 2.21
CA ILE A 214 -10.97 -31.49 1.99
C ILE A 214 -10.56 -30.45 3.04
N VAL A 215 -11.43 -29.47 3.28
CA VAL A 215 -11.20 -28.40 4.26
C VAL A 215 -11.20 -28.99 5.68
N LYS A 216 -12.12 -29.91 5.98
CA LYS A 216 -12.19 -30.62 7.28
C LYS A 216 -10.90 -31.37 7.62
N ASN A 217 -10.35 -32.10 6.65
CA ASN A 217 -9.15 -32.92 6.88
C ASN A 217 -7.87 -32.12 7.14
N GLU A 218 -7.70 -30.96 6.53
CA GLU A 218 -6.55 -30.09 6.80
C GLU A 218 -6.71 -29.33 8.14
N ILE A 219 -7.93 -28.96 8.48
CA ILE A 219 -8.26 -28.24 9.70
C ILE A 219 -8.20 -29.13 10.93
N GLU A 220 -8.74 -30.37 10.86
CA GLU A 220 -8.65 -31.32 11.98
C GLU A 220 -7.21 -31.68 12.35
N LYS A 221 -6.27 -31.64 11.38
CA LYS A 221 -4.85 -31.84 11.64
C LYS A 221 -4.18 -30.66 12.36
N THR A 222 -4.72 -29.46 12.21
CA THR A 222 -4.05 -28.23 12.63
C THR A 222 -4.73 -27.54 13.83
N TYR A 223 -6.05 -27.77 14.01
CA TYR A 223 -6.82 -27.13 15.07
C TYR A 223 -7.59 -28.17 15.90
N HIS A 224 -7.10 -28.42 17.11
CA HIS A 224 -7.92 -29.07 18.13
C HIS A 224 -9.09 -28.14 18.51
N THR A 225 -10.23 -28.74 18.80
CA THR A 225 -11.49 -28.07 19.20
C THR A 225 -11.35 -27.07 20.34
N GLU A 226 -10.26 -27.10 21.08
CA GLU A 226 -9.94 -26.19 22.20
C GLU A 226 -9.52 -24.77 21.73
N ASN A 227 -9.28 -24.57 20.43
CA ASN A 227 -8.78 -23.32 19.87
C ASN A 227 -9.84 -22.50 19.10
N ARG A 228 -11.11 -22.63 19.42
CA ARG A 228 -12.23 -21.93 18.76
C ARG A 228 -12.10 -20.40 18.65
N ASN A 229 -11.21 -19.80 19.44
CA ASN A 229 -10.96 -18.35 19.44
C ASN A 229 -9.69 -17.96 18.66
N LYS A 230 -9.01 -18.91 18.01
CA LYS A 230 -7.83 -18.61 17.21
C LYS A 230 -8.20 -18.42 15.74
N LEU A 231 -7.48 -17.52 15.09
CA LEU A 231 -7.63 -17.33 13.66
C LEU A 231 -7.19 -18.60 12.90
N PRO A 232 -7.82 -18.89 11.76
CA PRO A 232 -7.47 -20.03 10.94
C PRO A 232 -6.07 -19.93 10.36
N VAL A 233 -5.53 -21.05 9.89
CA VAL A 233 -4.26 -21.09 9.16
C VAL A 233 -4.37 -20.26 7.89
N SER A 234 -3.43 -19.36 7.72
CA SER A 234 -3.28 -18.58 6.50
C SER A 234 -1.80 -18.40 6.17
N TYR A 235 -1.50 -17.99 4.95
CA TYR A 235 -0.15 -17.60 4.54
C TYR A 235 0.11 -16.15 4.92
N ASP A 236 0.24 -15.89 6.23
CA ASP A 236 0.37 -14.53 6.74
C ASP A 236 1.77 -13.95 6.58
N LEU A 237 2.14 -13.06 7.50
CA LEU A 237 3.29 -12.17 7.43
C LEU A 237 4.61 -12.82 7.00
N TRP A 238 4.83 -14.10 7.33
CA TRP A 238 6.09 -14.80 7.03
C TRP A 238 5.92 -15.92 6.00
N GLU A 239 4.73 -16.00 5.39
CA GLU A 239 4.45 -17.00 4.35
C GLU A 239 4.74 -18.45 4.80
N MET A 240 4.54 -18.72 6.09
CA MET A 240 4.75 -20.02 6.73
C MET A 240 3.46 -20.80 6.88
#